data_3292f534e70585fed7d679c979de9302
#
_entry.id   3292f534e70585fed7d679c979de9302
#
_cell.length_a   1.000
_cell.length_b   1.000
_cell.length_c   1.000
_cell.angle_alpha   90.00
_cell.angle_beta   90.00
_cell.angle_gamma   90.00
#
_symmetry.space_group_name_H-M   'P 1'
#
loop_
_entity.id
_entity.type
_entity.pdbx_description
1 polymer ?
#
loop_
_entity_poly.entity_id
_entity_poly.type
_entity_poly.pdbx_seq_one_letter_code
_entity_poly.pdbx_strand_id
1 'polypeptide(L)'
;MIGGISEKNAVKCFEQIIAMLDSDERLNLPFITVNGKCFVATKKRLIKCSKNMFGYKFKEWSWSQIRNVFYKKTLTTATLILNTVDGEVKISINRDGTEFAGEILRKLKREAK
;
A
#
# COMPACT_ATOMS: atom_id res chain seq x y z
N MET A 1 -23.25 4.98 6.72
CA MET A 1 -21.87 5.28 7.13
C MET A 1 -20.96 5.28 5.92
N ILE A 2 -20.20 6.34 5.78
CA ILE A 2 -19.33 6.54 4.61
C ILE A 2 -18.28 5.44 4.46
N GLY A 3 -17.73 4.95 5.56
CA GLY A 3 -16.68 3.95 5.55
C GLY A 3 -17.11 2.57 5.06
N GLY A 4 -18.41 2.24 5.09
CA GLY A 4 -18.86 0.90 4.75
C GLY A 4 -18.57 0.46 3.33
N ILE A 5 -18.78 1.34 2.34
CA ILE A 5 -18.51 1.02 0.94
C ILE A 5 -17.01 0.95 0.68
N SER A 6 -16.25 1.90 1.22
CA SER A 6 -14.79 1.91 1.07
C SER A 6 -14.16 0.68 1.69
N GLU A 7 -14.62 0.27 2.88
CA GLU A 7 -14.11 -0.92 3.53
C GLU A 7 -14.42 -2.18 2.74
N LYS A 8 -15.64 -2.30 2.20
CA LYS A 8 -16.01 -3.45 1.37
C LYS A 8 -15.15 -3.53 0.12
N ASN A 9 -14.91 -2.39 -0.53
CA ASN A 9 -14.06 -2.35 -1.70
C ASN A 9 -12.61 -2.71 -1.36
N ALA A 10 -12.11 -2.24 -0.22
CA ALA A 10 -10.77 -2.57 0.22
C ALA A 10 -10.61 -4.06 0.51
N VAL A 11 -11.61 -4.70 1.13
CA VAL A 11 -11.57 -6.14 1.39
C VAL A 11 -11.55 -6.92 0.08
N LYS A 12 -12.37 -6.51 -0.88
CA LYS A 12 -12.38 -7.16 -2.20
C LYS A 12 -11.05 -6.97 -2.92
N CYS A 13 -10.46 -5.79 -2.82
CA CYS A 13 -9.14 -5.54 -3.40
C CYS A 13 -8.07 -6.42 -2.74
N PHE A 14 -8.13 -6.55 -1.42
CA PHE A 14 -7.21 -7.42 -0.70
C PHE A 14 -7.30 -8.86 -1.19
N GLU A 15 -8.52 -9.37 -1.35
CA GLU A 15 -8.74 -10.73 -1.85
C GLU A 15 -8.16 -10.91 -3.26
N GLN A 16 -8.30 -9.89 -4.12
CA GLN A 16 -7.73 -9.94 -5.46
C GLN A 16 -6.20 -9.96 -5.43
N ILE A 17 -5.59 -9.17 -4.54
CA ILE A 17 -4.13 -9.16 -4.41
C ILE A 17 -3.64 -10.51 -3.92
N ILE A 18 -4.29 -11.09 -2.92
CA ILE A 18 -3.89 -12.41 -2.40
C ILE A 18 -3.91 -13.45 -3.50
N ALA A 19 -4.91 -13.40 -4.37
CA ALA A 19 -5.06 -14.37 -5.47
C ALA A 19 -3.94 -14.26 -6.50
N MET A 20 -3.26 -13.11 -6.58
CA MET A 20 -2.19 -12.93 -7.57
C MET A 20 -0.78 -13.11 -7.01
N LEU A 21 -0.64 -13.37 -5.72
CA LEU A 21 0.67 -13.60 -5.13
C LEU A 21 1.25 -14.93 -5.59
N ASP A 22 2.58 -14.96 -5.76
CA ASP A 22 3.28 -16.18 -6.11
C ASP A 22 3.25 -17.16 -4.93
N SER A 23 3.45 -18.45 -5.20
CA SER A 23 3.36 -19.50 -4.18
C SER A 23 4.37 -19.32 -3.04
N ASP A 24 5.51 -18.67 -3.33
CA ASP A 24 6.55 -18.41 -2.32
C ASP A 24 6.49 -16.99 -1.77
N GLU A 25 5.52 -16.21 -2.19
CA GLU A 25 5.38 -14.80 -1.80
C GLU A 25 4.46 -14.69 -0.58
N ARG A 26 4.96 -14.10 0.48
CA ARG A 26 4.23 -13.95 1.74
C ARG A 26 3.91 -12.50 2.03
N LEU A 27 2.80 -12.29 2.70
CA LEU A 27 2.41 -10.96 3.18
C LEU A 27 3.34 -10.50 4.28
N ASN A 28 3.93 -9.33 4.09
CA ASN A 28 4.69 -8.67 5.14
C ASN A 28 3.91 -7.50 5.74
N LEU A 29 3.12 -6.83 4.91
CA LEU A 29 2.31 -5.71 5.38
C LEU A 29 1.11 -5.50 4.47
N PRO A 30 -0.09 -5.86 4.92
CA PRO A 30 -1.31 -5.39 4.26
C PRO A 30 -1.80 -4.11 4.95
N PHE A 31 -2.28 -3.15 4.18
CA PHE A 31 -2.91 -1.98 4.78
C PHE A 31 -3.94 -1.36 3.84
N ILE A 32 -4.88 -0.66 4.45
CA ILE A 32 -6.00 -0.04 3.75
C ILE A 32 -5.91 1.46 3.96
N THR A 33 -6.06 2.22 2.88
CA THR A 33 -6.02 3.67 2.95
C THR A 33 -7.38 4.23 3.39
N VAL A 34 -7.38 5.48 3.80
CA VAL A 34 -8.61 6.15 4.23
C VAL A 34 -9.63 6.29 3.10
N ASN A 35 -9.20 6.21 1.85
CA ASN A 35 -10.09 6.28 0.68
C ASN A 35 -10.39 4.91 0.07
N GLY A 36 -10.17 3.83 0.82
CA GLY A 36 -10.62 2.51 0.43
C GLY A 36 -9.74 1.75 -0.55
N LYS A 37 -8.52 2.19 -0.76
CA LYS A 37 -7.56 1.45 -1.58
C LYS A 37 -6.79 0.47 -0.70
N CYS A 38 -6.39 -0.65 -1.28
CA CYS A 38 -5.63 -1.66 -0.56
C CYS A 38 -4.21 -1.73 -1.09
N PHE A 39 -3.25 -1.79 -0.18
CA PHE A 39 -1.84 -2.01 -0.50
C PHE A 39 -1.38 -3.26 0.23
N VAL A 40 -0.54 -4.03 -0.44
CA VAL A 40 0.10 -5.20 0.15
C VAL A 40 1.58 -5.14 -0.17
N ALA A 41 2.41 -5.23 0.86
CA ALA A 41 3.86 -5.29 0.69
C ALA A 41 4.34 -6.70 0.96
N THR A 42 5.19 -7.21 0.07
CA THR A 42 5.87 -8.48 0.21
C THR A 42 7.36 -8.24 0.08
N LYS A 43 8.17 -9.26 0.23
CA LYS A 43 9.61 -9.12 0.01
C LYS A 43 9.97 -8.83 -1.44
N LYS A 44 9.07 -9.14 -2.35
CA LYS A 44 9.30 -8.96 -3.80
C LYS A 44 8.83 -7.62 -4.32
N ARG A 45 7.71 -7.12 -3.80
CA ARG A 45 7.04 -5.95 -4.41
C ARG A 45 6.02 -5.30 -3.48
N LEU A 46 5.63 -4.10 -3.86
CA LEU A 46 4.48 -3.41 -3.28
C LEU A 46 3.37 -3.43 -4.33
N ILE A 47 2.19 -3.87 -3.93
CA ILE A 47 1.03 -3.99 -4.83
C ILE A 47 -0.08 -3.09 -4.33
N LYS A 48 -0.67 -2.32 -5.23
CA LYS A 48 -1.82 -1.47 -4.96
C LYS A 48 -3.00 -1.98 -5.77
N CYS A 49 -4.17 -2.05 -5.15
CA CYS A 49 -5.41 -2.35 -5.83
C CYS A 49 -6.47 -1.32 -5.46
N SER A 50 -7.20 -0.85 -6.45
CA SER A 50 -8.37 -0.02 -6.24
C SER A 50 -9.52 -0.61 -7.06
N LYS A 51 -10.75 -0.35 -6.60
CA LYS A 51 -11.95 -0.84 -7.26
C LYS A 51 -12.82 0.34 -7.65
N ASN A 52 -13.33 0.31 -8.88
CA ASN A 52 -14.35 1.26 -9.34
C ASN A 52 -15.52 0.46 -9.92
N MET A 53 -16.49 1.15 -10.52
CA MET A 53 -17.68 0.49 -11.07
C MET A 53 -17.36 -0.44 -12.24
N PHE A 54 -16.20 -0.29 -12.86
CA PHE A 54 -15.79 -1.11 -14.01
C PHE A 54 -14.89 -2.29 -13.62
N GLY A 55 -14.53 -2.42 -12.37
CA GLY A 55 -13.70 -3.52 -11.90
C GLY A 55 -12.52 -3.08 -11.06
N TYR A 56 -11.45 -3.85 -11.13
CA TYR A 56 -10.26 -3.63 -10.31
C TYR A 56 -9.14 -3.04 -11.14
N LYS A 57 -8.34 -2.19 -10.49
CA LYS A 57 -7.18 -1.56 -11.09
C LYS A 57 -5.97 -1.87 -10.22
N PHE A 58 -4.94 -2.43 -10.82
CA PHE A 58 -3.73 -2.85 -10.12
C PHE A 58 -2.54 -2.00 -10.52
N LYS A 59 -1.67 -1.76 -9.56
CA LYS A 59 -0.37 -1.16 -9.79
C LYS A 59 0.62 -1.87 -8.89
N GLU A 60 1.81 -2.14 -9.41
CA GLU A 60 2.84 -2.77 -8.58
C GLU A 60 4.20 -2.15 -8.85
N TRP A 61 5.05 -2.19 -7.84
CA TRP A 61 6.43 -1.70 -7.92
C TRP A 61 7.33 -2.72 -7.26
N SER A 62 8.41 -3.10 -7.95
CA SER A 62 9.50 -3.81 -7.28
C SER A 62 10.21 -2.82 -6.36
N TRP A 63 10.96 -3.31 -5.39
CA TRP A 63 11.64 -2.42 -4.45
C TRP A 63 12.70 -1.54 -5.12
N SER A 64 13.27 -1.99 -6.23
CA SER A 64 14.20 -1.17 -7.02
C SER A 64 13.51 0.01 -7.71
N GLN A 65 12.20 -0.07 -7.93
CA GLN A 65 11.43 1.01 -8.53
C GLN A 65 10.95 2.04 -7.52
N ILE A 66 11.12 1.77 -6.23
CA ILE A 66 10.80 2.71 -5.17
C ILE A 66 12.10 3.31 -4.66
N ARG A 67 12.33 4.58 -4.94
CA ARG A 67 13.59 5.25 -4.60
C ARG A 67 13.67 5.61 -3.12
N ASN A 68 12.59 6.15 -2.57
CA ASN A 68 12.54 6.60 -1.20
C ASN A 68 11.18 6.33 -0.58
N VAL A 69 11.18 6.08 0.73
CA VAL A 69 9.98 5.94 1.54
C VAL A 69 10.12 6.88 2.73
N PHE A 70 9.22 7.83 2.87
CA PHE A 70 9.20 8.71 4.05
C PHE A 70 7.77 9.10 4.35
N TYR A 71 7.55 9.67 5.53
CA TYR A 71 6.23 10.11 5.89
C TYR A 71 6.26 11.54 6.40
N LYS A 72 5.16 12.25 6.15
CA LYS A 72 4.99 13.63 6.57
C LYS A 72 3.86 13.67 7.58
N LYS A 73 4.14 14.30 8.72
CA LYS A 73 3.23 14.33 9.84
C LYS A 73 2.84 15.76 10.17
N THR A 74 1.54 15.98 10.37
CA THR A 74 1.01 17.25 10.89
C THR A 74 0.35 16.95 12.23
N LEU A 75 -0.27 17.97 12.83
CA LEU A 75 -0.98 17.79 14.09
C LEU A 75 -2.12 16.78 13.99
N THR A 76 -2.78 16.72 12.84
CA THR A 76 -3.99 15.91 12.67
C THR A 76 -3.86 14.80 11.66
N THR A 77 -2.84 14.83 10.79
CA THR A 77 -2.72 13.86 9.70
C THR A 77 -1.31 13.31 9.61
N ALA A 78 -1.20 12.19 8.92
CA ALA A 78 0.09 11.64 8.54
C ALA A 78 -0.07 11.03 7.14
N THR A 79 0.89 11.29 6.28
CA THR A 79 0.88 10.82 4.90
C THR A 79 2.17 10.08 4.60
N LEU A 80 2.05 8.88 4.07
CA LEU A 80 3.19 8.12 3.60
C LEU A 80 3.48 8.54 2.17
N ILE A 81 4.74 8.82 1.87
CA ILE A 81 5.15 9.30 0.56
C ILE A 81 6.20 8.36 -0.02
N LEU A 82 5.91 7.86 -1.20
CA LEU A 82 6.82 6.96 -1.92
C LEU A 82 7.27 7.65 -3.20
N ASN A 83 8.57 7.84 -3.36
CA ASN A 83 9.13 8.31 -4.61
C ASN A 83 9.44 7.11 -5.48
N THR A 84 8.68 6.94 -6.54
CA THR A 84 8.82 5.80 -7.45
C THR A 84 9.29 6.25 -8.82
N VAL A 85 9.63 5.28 -9.65
CA VAL A 85 9.98 5.57 -11.05
C VAL A 85 8.81 6.18 -11.84
N ASP A 86 7.58 5.98 -11.36
CA ASP A 86 6.37 6.53 -11.98
C ASP A 86 5.97 7.88 -11.39
N GLY A 87 6.75 8.40 -10.43
CA GLY A 87 6.46 9.63 -9.75
C GLY A 87 6.16 9.41 -8.27
N GLU A 88 5.61 10.44 -7.64
CA GLU A 88 5.32 10.42 -6.22
C GLU A 88 3.96 9.77 -5.94
N VAL A 89 3.94 8.82 -5.02
CA VAL A 89 2.71 8.15 -4.58
C VAL A 89 2.47 8.54 -3.13
N LYS A 90 1.33 9.16 -2.86
CA LYS A 90 0.93 9.57 -1.52
C LYS A 90 -0.12 8.62 -0.99
N ILE A 91 0.07 8.14 0.22
CA ILE A 91 -0.81 7.16 0.85
C ILE A 91 -1.21 7.68 2.21
N SER A 92 -2.52 7.86 2.41
CA SER A 92 -3.05 8.31 3.69
C SER A 92 -3.72 7.14 4.41
N ILE A 93 -3.19 6.80 5.57
CA ILE A 93 -3.79 5.83 6.48
C ILE A 93 -3.95 6.55 7.82
N ASN A 94 -4.50 5.87 8.81
CA ASN A 94 -4.62 6.52 10.12
C ASN A 94 -3.21 6.87 10.64
N ARG A 95 -3.16 7.86 11.52
CA ARG A 95 -1.89 8.44 11.97
C ARG A 95 -0.92 7.41 12.55
N ASP A 96 -1.41 6.52 13.40
CA ASP A 96 -0.54 5.52 14.03
C ASP A 96 -0.05 4.49 13.03
N GLY A 97 -0.91 4.09 12.10
CA GLY A 97 -0.56 3.12 11.06
C GLY A 97 0.45 3.65 10.06
N THR A 98 0.47 4.96 9.80
CA THR A 98 1.37 5.55 8.83
C THR A 98 2.84 5.37 9.23
N GLU A 99 3.16 5.62 10.49
CA GLU A 99 4.53 5.46 10.97
C GLU A 99 4.97 4.01 10.92
N PHE A 100 4.12 3.11 11.40
CA PHE A 100 4.39 1.67 11.37
C PHE A 100 4.60 1.17 9.93
N ALA A 101 3.70 1.54 9.03
CA ALA A 101 3.82 1.14 7.62
C ALA A 101 5.10 1.68 6.99
N GLY A 102 5.45 2.93 7.28
CA GLY A 102 6.66 3.53 6.75
C GLY A 102 7.91 2.77 7.16
N GLU A 103 7.99 2.36 8.41
CA GLU A 103 9.13 1.60 8.91
C GLU A 103 9.25 0.23 8.25
N ILE A 104 8.12 -0.47 8.09
CA ILE A 104 8.12 -1.78 7.44
C ILE A 104 8.52 -1.65 5.98
N LEU A 105 7.99 -0.67 5.27
CA LEU A 105 8.34 -0.46 3.86
C LEU A 105 9.81 -0.11 3.68
N ARG A 106 10.37 0.72 4.57
CA ARG A 106 11.79 1.03 4.53
C ARG A 106 12.64 -0.21 4.76
N LYS A 107 12.23 -1.05 5.71
CA LYS A 107 12.93 -2.30 6.01
C LYS A 107 12.92 -3.24 4.80
N LEU A 108 11.76 -3.42 4.18
CA LEU A 108 11.63 -4.27 3.01
C LEU A 108 12.49 -3.77 1.87
N LYS A 109 12.52 -2.44 1.66
CA LYS A 109 13.37 -1.86 0.62
C LYS A 109 14.85 -2.09 0.89
N ARG A 110 15.29 -1.95 2.15
CA ARG A 110 16.69 -2.19 2.50
C ARG A 110 17.11 -3.64 2.28
N GLU A 111 16.22 -4.57 2.59
CA GLU A 111 16.48 -6.00 2.47
C GLU A 111 16.41 -6.51 1.05
N ALA A 112 15.73 -5.77 0.17
CA ALA A 112 15.61 -6.13 -1.23
C ALA A 112 16.90 -5.77 -1.97
N LYS A 113 17.46 -6.73 -2.66
CA LYS A 113 18.71 -6.52 -3.44
C LYS A 113 18.57 -7.05 -4.84
#